data_0f26a2711049b32091250fa9bf01304c
#
_entry.id   0f26a2711049b32091250fa9bf01304c
#
_cell.length_a   1.000
_cell.length_b   1.000
_cell.length_c   1.000
_cell.angle_alpha   90.00
_cell.angle_beta   90.00
_cell.angle_gamma   90.00
#
_symmetry.space_group_name_H-M   'P 1'
#
loop_
_entity.id
_entity.type
_entity.pdbx_description
1 polymer ?
#
loop_
_entity_poly.entity_id
_entity_poly.type
_entity_poly.pdbx_seq_one_letter_code
_entity_poly.pdbx_strand_id
1 'polypeptide(L)'
;MRKILIVGGGNLGYFLSQALMEDGYSVSLIEKEKEYCRRVANLLDIPVICGDGTMVETLARGGAGKCDTLIAVTGKDEDNLIACELAKQQFNVPQTVARVNNPKNMDIMKKLGVDITMSPTRIIAGMIEHEVEGAAVRLVADINNSDASINEYKLPEHWSRSGATVQSLNLPEDCVLIYLMRDSLITIPRGNTALMEGDEIVALTVGNLSLIHI
;
A
#
# COMPACT_ATOMS: atom_id res chain seq x y z
N MET A 1 -0.95 8.16 -23.08
CA MET A 1 -1.37 6.96 -22.34
C MET A 1 -0.13 6.41 -21.66
N ARG A 2 -0.10 6.32 -20.33
CA ARG A 2 1.05 5.78 -19.59
C ARG A 2 1.17 4.29 -19.87
N LYS A 3 2.42 3.85 -20.07
CA LYS A 3 2.75 2.45 -20.38
C LYS A 3 3.33 1.76 -19.16
N ILE A 4 2.75 0.64 -18.79
CA ILE A 4 3.16 -0.13 -17.62
C ILE A 4 3.60 -1.52 -18.05
N LEU A 5 4.79 -1.92 -17.59
CA LEU A 5 5.30 -3.28 -17.75
C LEU A 5 5.21 -4.00 -16.42
N ILE A 6 4.46 -5.11 -16.40
CA ILE A 6 4.31 -5.96 -15.20
C ILE A 6 5.19 -7.19 -15.36
N VAL A 7 5.95 -7.54 -14.33
CA VAL A 7 6.75 -8.77 -14.23
C VAL A 7 6.13 -9.68 -13.17
N GLY A 8 5.57 -10.81 -13.60
CA GLY A 8 4.84 -11.78 -12.81
C GLY A 8 3.36 -11.84 -13.17
N GLY A 9 2.90 -12.96 -13.72
CA GLY A 9 1.53 -13.20 -14.19
C GLY A 9 0.69 -14.08 -13.27
N GLY A 10 1.12 -14.26 -12.02
CA GLY A 10 0.32 -14.91 -10.97
C GLY A 10 -0.95 -14.12 -10.65
N ASN A 11 -1.67 -14.50 -9.59
CA ASN A 11 -2.95 -13.86 -9.26
C ASN A 11 -2.83 -12.33 -9.12
N LEU A 12 -1.81 -11.84 -8.39
CA LEU A 12 -1.63 -10.39 -8.21
C LEU A 12 -1.38 -9.68 -9.54
N GLY A 13 -0.46 -10.20 -10.36
CA GLY A 13 -0.16 -9.58 -11.66
C GLY A 13 -1.34 -9.59 -12.61
N TYR A 14 -2.14 -10.66 -12.61
CA TYR A 14 -3.37 -10.75 -13.38
C TYR A 14 -4.39 -9.66 -12.98
N PHE A 15 -4.78 -9.61 -11.71
CA PHE A 15 -5.77 -8.63 -11.25
C PHE A 15 -5.27 -7.19 -11.35
N LEU A 16 -3.97 -6.96 -11.11
CA LEU A 16 -3.36 -5.64 -11.29
C LEU A 16 -3.40 -5.21 -12.76
N SER A 17 -3.10 -6.12 -13.69
CA SER A 17 -3.20 -5.85 -15.13
C SER A 17 -4.62 -5.45 -15.52
N GLN A 18 -5.61 -6.18 -15.03
CA GLN A 18 -7.02 -5.89 -15.30
C GLN A 18 -7.41 -4.50 -14.78
N ALA A 19 -7.12 -4.20 -13.52
CA ALA A 19 -7.46 -2.90 -12.91
C ALA A 19 -6.79 -1.73 -13.65
N LEU A 20 -5.50 -1.86 -14.00
CA LEU A 20 -4.78 -0.82 -14.72
C LEU A 20 -5.32 -0.61 -16.15
N MET A 21 -5.79 -1.67 -16.82
CA MET A 21 -6.47 -1.53 -18.11
C MET A 21 -7.79 -0.78 -17.98
N GLU A 22 -8.60 -1.10 -16.97
CA GLU A 22 -9.85 -0.41 -16.67
C GLU A 22 -9.63 1.08 -16.39
N ASP A 23 -8.51 1.43 -15.75
CA ASP A 23 -8.07 2.82 -15.51
C ASP A 23 -7.44 3.50 -16.76
N GLY A 24 -7.40 2.81 -17.91
CA GLY A 24 -6.94 3.38 -19.16
C GLY A 24 -5.43 3.38 -19.37
N TYR A 25 -4.66 2.58 -18.64
CA TYR A 25 -3.23 2.39 -18.86
C TYR A 25 -2.98 1.39 -20.01
N SER A 26 -1.83 1.55 -20.69
CA SER A 26 -1.32 0.55 -21.63
C SER A 26 -0.45 -0.45 -20.88
N VAL A 27 -0.95 -1.66 -20.70
CA VAL A 27 -0.27 -2.71 -19.92
C VAL A 27 0.34 -3.75 -20.84
N SER A 28 1.57 -4.19 -20.50
CA SER A 28 2.19 -5.41 -21.00
C SER A 28 2.68 -6.26 -19.84
N LEU A 29 2.76 -7.58 -20.02
CA LEU A 29 3.08 -8.50 -18.94
C LEU A 29 4.15 -9.50 -19.36
N ILE A 30 5.12 -9.73 -18.44
CA ILE A 30 6.11 -10.80 -18.53
C ILE A 30 5.79 -11.86 -17.49
N GLU A 31 5.75 -13.12 -17.93
CA GLU A 31 5.55 -14.26 -17.03
C GLU A 31 6.45 -15.42 -17.47
N LYS A 32 7.01 -16.13 -16.50
CA LYS A 32 7.95 -17.23 -16.74
C LYS A 32 7.25 -18.55 -17.01
N GLU A 33 6.17 -18.80 -16.29
CA GLU A 33 5.43 -20.07 -16.37
C GLU A 33 4.44 -20.06 -17.53
N LYS A 34 4.59 -21.01 -18.44
CA LYS A 34 3.77 -21.10 -19.66
C LYS A 34 2.26 -21.18 -19.39
N GLU A 35 1.88 -21.80 -18.29
CA GLU A 35 0.47 -21.93 -17.91
C GLU A 35 -0.13 -20.56 -17.57
N TYR A 36 0.57 -19.77 -16.76
CA TYR A 36 0.14 -18.39 -16.44
C TYR A 36 0.20 -17.46 -17.65
N CYS A 37 1.20 -17.60 -18.53
CA CYS A 37 1.24 -16.87 -19.80
C CYS A 37 -0.04 -17.09 -20.62
N ARG A 38 -0.44 -18.36 -20.79
CA ARG A 38 -1.66 -18.71 -21.54
C ARG A 38 -2.92 -18.20 -20.86
N ARG A 39 -3.00 -18.34 -19.53
CA ARG A 39 -4.14 -17.87 -18.75
C ARG A 39 -4.34 -16.36 -18.95
N VAL A 40 -3.29 -15.56 -18.76
CA VAL A 40 -3.38 -14.11 -18.89
C VAL A 40 -3.70 -13.70 -20.33
N ALA A 41 -3.02 -14.28 -21.32
CA ALA A 41 -3.27 -13.98 -22.73
C ALA A 41 -4.68 -14.33 -23.21
N ASN A 42 -5.32 -15.35 -22.61
CA ASN A 42 -6.69 -15.74 -22.97
C ASN A 42 -7.76 -14.89 -22.28
N LEU A 43 -7.43 -14.29 -21.14
CA LEU A 43 -8.41 -13.57 -20.31
C LEU A 43 -8.29 -12.04 -20.46
N LEU A 44 -7.10 -11.54 -20.81
CA LEU A 44 -6.85 -10.11 -20.95
C LEU A 44 -6.31 -9.82 -22.35
N ASP A 45 -6.82 -8.76 -22.97
CA ASP A 45 -6.34 -8.28 -24.28
C ASP A 45 -5.09 -7.40 -24.12
N ILE A 46 -4.00 -8.01 -23.65
CA ILE A 46 -2.70 -7.35 -23.47
C ILE A 46 -1.56 -8.16 -24.07
N PRO A 47 -0.44 -7.52 -24.46
CA PRO A 47 0.78 -8.23 -24.82
C PRO A 47 1.32 -9.04 -23.63
N VAL A 48 1.45 -10.35 -23.79
CA VAL A 48 2.05 -11.26 -22.80
C VAL A 48 3.33 -11.86 -23.37
N ILE A 49 4.44 -11.63 -22.68
CA ILE A 49 5.75 -12.17 -23.03
C ILE A 49 6.07 -13.34 -22.11
N CYS A 50 6.14 -14.53 -22.68
CA CYS A 50 6.56 -15.70 -21.91
C CYS A 50 8.09 -15.75 -21.82
N GLY A 51 8.62 -15.60 -20.60
CA GLY A 51 10.06 -15.57 -20.33
C GLY A 51 10.40 -15.11 -18.93
N ASP A 52 11.68 -15.21 -18.60
CA ASP A 52 12.20 -14.80 -17.30
C ASP A 52 12.41 -13.28 -17.25
N GLY A 53 11.71 -12.59 -16.35
CA GLY A 53 11.76 -11.15 -16.17
C GLY A 53 13.08 -10.64 -15.55
N THR A 54 13.99 -11.53 -15.15
CA THR A 54 15.34 -11.20 -14.69
C THR A 54 16.36 -11.17 -15.83
N MET A 55 15.89 -11.36 -17.10
CA MET A 55 16.73 -11.36 -18.28
C MET A 55 16.51 -10.09 -19.11
N VAL A 56 17.61 -9.44 -19.50
CA VAL A 56 17.59 -8.18 -20.26
C VAL A 56 16.78 -8.32 -21.58
N GLU A 57 16.98 -9.42 -22.31
CA GLU A 57 16.30 -9.67 -23.57
C GLU A 57 14.78 -9.82 -23.39
N THR A 58 14.36 -10.42 -22.28
CA THR A 58 12.93 -10.59 -21.96
C THR A 58 12.30 -9.23 -21.61
N LEU A 59 12.99 -8.43 -20.82
CA LEU A 59 12.57 -7.06 -20.48
C LEU A 59 12.47 -6.18 -21.74
N ALA A 60 13.47 -6.29 -22.64
CA ALA A 60 13.44 -5.56 -23.92
C ALA A 60 12.21 -5.93 -24.75
N ARG A 61 11.91 -7.23 -24.88
CA ARG A 61 10.74 -7.75 -25.61
C ARG A 61 9.43 -7.31 -24.93
N GLY A 62 9.42 -7.21 -23.60
CA GLY A 62 8.30 -6.69 -22.79
C GLY A 62 8.03 -5.20 -22.97
N GLY A 63 8.97 -4.48 -23.60
CA GLY A 63 8.84 -3.05 -23.84
C GLY A 63 9.44 -2.18 -22.75
N ALA A 64 10.38 -2.69 -21.93
CA ALA A 64 11.01 -1.94 -20.85
C ALA A 64 11.60 -0.59 -21.29
N GLY A 65 12.23 -0.53 -22.46
CA GLY A 65 12.77 0.72 -23.02
C GLY A 65 11.75 1.79 -23.41
N LYS A 66 10.47 1.52 -23.29
CA LYS A 66 9.37 2.44 -23.65
C LYS A 66 8.29 2.54 -22.58
N CYS A 67 8.44 1.86 -21.44
CA CYS A 67 7.46 1.95 -20.37
C CYS A 67 7.79 3.11 -19.42
N ASP A 68 6.75 3.66 -18.82
CA ASP A 68 6.86 4.73 -17.82
C ASP A 68 7.08 4.16 -16.42
N THR A 69 6.55 2.96 -16.19
CA THR A 69 6.65 2.25 -14.90
C THR A 69 6.84 0.75 -15.12
N LEU A 70 7.79 0.15 -14.40
CA LEU A 70 7.90 -1.30 -14.28
C LEU A 70 7.43 -1.72 -12.89
N ILE A 71 6.54 -2.74 -12.85
CA ILE A 71 5.99 -3.28 -11.60
C ILE A 71 6.36 -4.77 -11.50
N ALA A 72 7.24 -5.12 -10.56
CA ALA A 72 7.66 -6.49 -10.32
C ALA A 72 6.87 -7.10 -9.16
N VAL A 73 6.06 -8.12 -9.45
CA VAL A 73 5.13 -8.76 -8.50
C VAL A 73 5.25 -10.28 -8.49
N THR A 74 6.44 -10.81 -8.76
CA THR A 74 6.70 -12.25 -8.67
C THR A 74 6.63 -12.74 -7.23
N GLY A 75 6.72 -14.07 -7.05
CA GLY A 75 6.77 -14.71 -5.73
C GLY A 75 8.12 -14.58 -5.00
N LYS A 76 9.15 -13.99 -5.63
CA LYS A 76 10.52 -13.94 -5.09
C LYS A 76 11.02 -12.51 -5.05
N ASP A 77 11.51 -12.08 -3.88
CA ASP A 77 12.04 -10.72 -3.68
C ASP A 77 13.28 -10.46 -4.54
N GLU A 78 14.16 -11.46 -4.69
CA GLU A 78 15.34 -11.38 -5.53
C GLU A 78 14.99 -11.17 -7.01
N ASP A 79 14.00 -11.86 -7.54
CA ASP A 79 13.57 -11.71 -8.94
C ASP A 79 12.98 -10.31 -9.15
N ASN A 80 12.19 -9.82 -8.17
CA ASN A 80 11.60 -8.48 -8.23
C ASN A 80 12.66 -7.38 -8.16
N LEU A 81 13.68 -7.54 -7.31
CA LEU A 81 14.81 -6.62 -7.21
C LEU A 81 15.58 -6.57 -8.54
N ILE A 82 15.98 -7.73 -9.07
CA ILE A 82 16.77 -7.82 -10.32
C ILE A 82 15.99 -7.19 -11.48
N ALA A 83 14.69 -7.48 -11.62
CA ALA A 83 13.86 -6.89 -12.68
C ALA A 83 13.81 -5.36 -12.59
N CYS A 84 13.66 -4.80 -11.38
CA CYS A 84 13.65 -3.36 -11.15
C CYS A 84 15.03 -2.72 -11.42
N GLU A 85 16.12 -3.33 -10.96
CA GLU A 85 17.47 -2.82 -11.20
C GLU A 85 17.82 -2.82 -12.69
N LEU A 86 17.54 -3.91 -13.41
CA LEU A 86 17.76 -3.97 -14.85
C LEU A 86 16.91 -2.94 -15.60
N ALA A 87 15.67 -2.74 -15.17
CA ALA A 87 14.80 -1.73 -15.75
C ALA A 87 15.39 -0.31 -15.61
N LYS A 88 15.94 0.00 -14.44
CA LYS A 88 16.60 1.29 -14.19
C LYS A 88 17.91 1.42 -14.98
N GLN A 89 18.80 0.45 -14.84
CA GLN A 89 20.18 0.56 -15.31
C GLN A 89 20.31 0.35 -16.83
N GLN A 90 19.53 -0.56 -17.41
CA GLN A 90 19.65 -0.90 -18.83
C GLN A 90 18.63 -0.17 -19.72
N PHE A 91 17.48 0.20 -19.16
CA PHE A 91 16.37 0.77 -19.94
C PHE A 91 15.98 2.18 -19.50
N ASN A 92 16.59 2.73 -18.42
CA ASN A 92 16.26 4.04 -17.86
C ASN A 92 14.76 4.22 -17.56
N VAL A 93 14.10 3.15 -17.08
CA VAL A 93 12.69 3.22 -16.71
C VAL A 93 12.50 4.27 -15.61
N PRO A 94 11.59 5.26 -15.81
CA PRO A 94 11.43 6.37 -14.87
C PRO A 94 11.06 5.94 -13.46
N GLN A 95 10.19 4.92 -13.33
CA GLN A 95 9.70 4.46 -12.04
C GLN A 95 9.66 2.95 -11.96
N THR A 96 10.10 2.40 -10.83
CA THR A 96 10.02 0.97 -10.51
C THR A 96 9.25 0.74 -9.23
N VAL A 97 8.42 -0.30 -9.24
CA VAL A 97 7.63 -0.74 -8.08
C VAL A 97 7.92 -2.22 -7.86
N ALA A 98 8.27 -2.60 -6.65
CA ALA A 98 8.51 -4.00 -6.31
C ALA A 98 7.59 -4.47 -5.18
N ARG A 99 6.96 -5.62 -5.40
CA ARG A 99 6.38 -6.41 -4.31
C ARG A 99 7.51 -7.01 -3.48
N VAL A 100 7.37 -6.90 -2.16
CA VAL A 100 8.30 -7.46 -1.17
C VAL A 100 7.56 -8.47 -0.30
N ASN A 101 7.91 -9.75 -0.42
CA ASN A 101 7.25 -10.81 0.33
C ASN A 101 7.73 -10.87 1.78
N ASN A 102 9.05 -10.66 2.00
CA ASN A 102 9.61 -10.51 3.34
C ASN A 102 9.75 -9.03 3.70
N PRO A 103 8.95 -8.49 4.64
CA PRO A 103 8.99 -7.07 5.00
C PRO A 103 10.37 -6.54 5.39
N LYS A 104 11.26 -7.39 5.88
CA LYS A 104 12.65 -7.02 6.26
C LYS A 104 13.51 -6.60 5.05
N ASN A 105 13.11 -6.98 3.84
CA ASN A 105 13.84 -6.65 2.62
C ASN A 105 13.43 -5.27 2.05
N MET A 106 12.38 -4.61 2.58
CA MET A 106 11.88 -3.34 2.01
C MET A 106 12.94 -2.25 1.95
N ASP A 107 13.65 -2.01 3.05
CA ASP A 107 14.64 -0.93 3.14
C ASP A 107 15.87 -1.21 2.29
N ILE A 108 16.31 -2.48 2.24
CA ILE A 108 17.46 -2.85 1.42
C ILE A 108 17.13 -2.73 -0.08
N MET A 109 15.93 -3.12 -0.52
CA MET A 109 15.51 -2.99 -1.91
C MET A 109 15.40 -1.52 -2.34
N LYS A 110 14.92 -0.62 -1.46
CA LYS A 110 14.95 0.83 -1.70
C LYS A 110 16.39 1.35 -1.85
N LYS A 111 17.30 0.96 -0.96
CA LYS A 111 18.71 1.35 -1.02
C LYS A 111 19.41 0.85 -2.28
N LEU A 112 18.96 -0.28 -2.83
CA LEU A 112 19.44 -0.87 -4.08
C LEU A 112 18.77 -0.29 -5.33
N GLY A 113 17.95 0.78 -5.20
CA GLY A 113 17.46 1.55 -6.34
C GLY A 113 16.02 1.27 -6.76
N VAL A 114 15.27 0.47 -6.03
CA VAL A 114 13.82 0.34 -6.26
C VAL A 114 13.12 1.59 -5.73
N ASP A 115 12.35 2.28 -6.57
CA ASP A 115 11.70 3.55 -6.17
C ASP A 115 10.61 3.33 -5.13
N ILE A 116 9.77 2.31 -5.34
CA ILE A 116 8.63 2.01 -4.45
C ILE A 116 8.65 0.53 -4.08
N THR A 117 8.69 0.24 -2.79
CA THR A 117 8.56 -1.13 -2.26
C THR A 117 7.22 -1.28 -1.53
N MET A 118 6.50 -2.35 -1.82
CA MET A 118 5.21 -2.65 -1.18
C MET A 118 5.22 -4.08 -0.63
N SER A 119 4.91 -4.24 0.65
CA SER A 119 4.78 -5.57 1.25
C SER A 119 3.33 -5.88 1.60
N PRO A 120 2.63 -6.65 0.76
CA PRO A 120 1.27 -7.12 1.08
C PRO A 120 1.23 -7.89 2.40
N THR A 121 2.28 -8.67 2.69
CA THR A 121 2.40 -9.41 3.95
C THR A 121 2.33 -8.49 5.16
N ARG A 122 3.07 -7.37 5.16
CA ARG A 122 3.05 -6.38 6.24
C ARG A 122 1.67 -5.73 6.37
N ILE A 123 1.06 -5.36 5.23
CA ILE A 123 -0.26 -4.71 5.21
C ILE A 123 -1.32 -5.65 5.79
N ILE A 124 -1.39 -6.89 5.28
CA ILE A 124 -2.39 -7.88 5.72
C ILE A 124 -2.15 -8.29 7.17
N ALA A 125 -0.88 -8.50 7.58
CA ALA A 125 -0.56 -8.84 8.97
C ALA A 125 -1.04 -7.74 9.93
N GLY A 126 -0.77 -6.47 9.61
CA GLY A 126 -1.27 -5.35 10.41
C GLY A 126 -2.79 -5.30 10.50
N MET A 127 -3.50 -5.56 9.40
CA MET A 127 -4.97 -5.64 9.41
C MET A 127 -5.48 -6.78 10.32
N ILE A 128 -4.85 -7.96 10.24
CA ILE A 128 -5.24 -9.13 11.07
C ILE A 128 -4.91 -8.88 12.55
N GLU A 129 -3.73 -8.35 12.86
CA GLU A 129 -3.35 -8.02 14.23
C GLU A 129 -4.39 -7.11 14.89
N HIS A 130 -4.86 -6.10 14.18
CA HIS A 130 -5.92 -5.20 14.67
C HIS A 130 -7.25 -5.92 14.95
N GLU A 131 -7.64 -6.86 14.11
CA GLU A 131 -8.89 -7.62 14.32
C GLU A 131 -8.79 -8.59 15.51
N VAL A 132 -7.60 -9.16 15.74
CA VAL A 132 -7.37 -10.14 16.81
C VAL A 132 -7.23 -9.48 18.18
N GLU A 133 -6.56 -8.34 18.24
CA GLU A 133 -6.28 -7.69 19.53
C GLU A 133 -7.46 -6.90 20.08
N GLY A 134 -8.52 -6.65 19.32
CA GLY A 134 -9.58 -5.70 19.71
C GLY A 134 -8.99 -4.34 20.08
N ALA A 135 -7.90 -3.97 19.42
CA ALA A 135 -7.05 -2.86 19.78
C ALA A 135 -7.86 -1.56 19.80
N ALA A 136 -7.72 -0.81 20.90
CA ALA A 136 -8.30 0.52 21.02
C ALA A 136 -7.76 1.51 19.95
N VAL A 137 -6.75 1.11 19.17
CA VAL A 137 -6.09 1.93 18.15
C VAL A 137 -5.90 1.13 16.86
N ARG A 138 -6.39 1.65 15.74
CA ARG A 138 -6.23 1.08 14.40
C ARG A 138 -5.50 2.06 13.49
N LEU A 139 -4.39 1.64 12.88
CA LEU A 139 -3.74 2.41 11.81
C LEU A 139 -4.60 2.37 10.55
N VAL A 140 -5.09 3.52 10.11
CA VAL A 140 -5.87 3.66 8.87
C VAL A 140 -4.94 3.91 7.68
N ALA A 141 -3.96 4.79 7.82
CA ALA A 141 -2.99 5.10 6.77
C ALA A 141 -1.70 5.74 7.31
N ASP A 142 -0.57 5.37 6.71
CA ASP A 142 0.69 6.12 6.82
C ASP A 142 0.75 7.19 5.71
N ILE A 143 1.12 8.41 6.05
CA ILE A 143 1.17 9.50 5.09
C ILE A 143 2.59 9.65 4.53
N ASN A 144 2.78 9.28 3.27
CA ASN A 144 3.97 9.54 2.46
C ASN A 144 5.32 9.15 3.08
N ASN A 145 5.41 8.05 3.82
CA ASN A 145 6.62 7.68 4.58
C ASN A 145 7.12 8.78 5.53
N SER A 146 6.23 9.68 5.96
CA SER A 146 6.50 10.67 7.00
C SER A 146 6.19 10.08 8.38
N ASP A 147 6.55 10.80 9.43
CA ASP A 147 6.17 10.43 10.80
C ASP A 147 4.67 10.70 11.07
N ALA A 148 3.87 11.05 10.05
CA ALA A 148 2.45 11.32 10.18
C ALA A 148 1.61 10.09 9.83
N SER A 149 0.63 9.79 10.65
CA SER A 149 -0.29 8.67 10.47
C SER A 149 -1.74 9.06 10.78
N ILE A 150 -2.67 8.39 10.12
CA ILE A 150 -4.09 8.46 10.43
C ILE A 150 -4.44 7.21 11.21
N ASN A 151 -4.94 7.40 12.40
CA ASN A 151 -5.29 6.32 13.30
C ASN A 151 -6.76 6.44 13.72
N GLU A 152 -7.40 5.29 13.87
CA GLU A 152 -8.72 5.15 14.46
C GLU A 152 -8.58 4.68 15.91
N TYR A 153 -9.32 5.31 16.81
CA TYR A 153 -9.32 5.05 18.24
C TYR A 153 -10.74 4.74 18.67
N LYS A 154 -10.93 3.64 19.41
CA LYS A 154 -12.20 3.36 20.08
C LYS A 154 -12.09 3.75 21.53
N LEU A 155 -12.91 4.69 21.98
CA LEU A 155 -12.95 5.08 23.39
C LEU A 155 -13.46 3.93 24.25
N PRO A 156 -12.75 3.55 25.31
CA PRO A 156 -13.09 2.39 26.13
C PRO A 156 -14.43 2.58 26.84
N GLU A 157 -15.07 1.46 27.16
CA GLU A 157 -16.18 1.43 28.12
C GLU A 157 -15.65 1.96 29.47
N HIS A 158 -16.43 2.81 30.14
CA HIS A 158 -16.03 3.49 31.38
C HIS A 158 -14.86 4.48 31.21
N TRP A 159 -14.74 5.10 30.03
CA TRP A 159 -13.78 6.17 29.83
C TRP A 159 -14.00 7.31 30.82
N SER A 160 -12.98 7.62 31.65
CA SER A 160 -13.09 8.55 32.79
C SER A 160 -13.44 10.00 32.40
N ARG A 161 -13.24 10.37 31.13
CA ARG A 161 -13.54 11.69 30.58
C ARG A 161 -14.77 11.71 29.68
N SER A 162 -15.65 10.70 29.74
CA SER A 162 -16.88 10.66 28.96
C SER A 162 -17.68 11.93 29.17
N GLY A 163 -18.12 12.57 28.07
CA GLY A 163 -18.80 13.88 28.09
C GLY A 163 -17.85 15.09 28.01
N ALA A 164 -16.54 14.91 28.09
CA ALA A 164 -15.60 16.01 27.88
C ALA A 164 -15.64 16.52 26.45
N THR A 165 -15.52 17.84 26.27
CA THR A 165 -15.46 18.43 24.93
C THR A 165 -14.04 18.34 24.36
N VAL A 166 -13.93 18.29 23.02
CA VAL A 166 -12.64 18.25 22.32
C VAL A 166 -11.70 19.36 22.81
N GLN A 167 -12.24 20.58 23.00
CA GLN A 167 -11.47 21.71 23.52
C GLN A 167 -10.94 21.48 24.95
N SER A 168 -11.73 20.81 25.80
CA SER A 168 -11.35 20.57 27.20
C SER A 168 -10.31 19.46 27.36
N LEU A 169 -10.12 18.64 26.32
CA LEU A 169 -9.13 17.55 26.34
C LEU A 169 -7.71 18.02 26.16
N ASN A 170 -7.49 19.26 25.69
CA ASN A 170 -6.17 19.83 25.40
C ASN A 170 -5.31 18.87 24.55
N LEU A 171 -5.83 18.48 23.38
CA LEU A 171 -5.10 17.61 22.49
C LEU A 171 -3.72 18.20 22.14
N PRO A 172 -2.70 17.35 21.94
CA PRO A 172 -1.39 17.80 21.47
C PRO A 172 -1.49 18.62 20.17
N GLU A 173 -0.57 19.57 19.97
CA GLU A 173 -0.53 20.40 18.77
C GLU A 173 -0.35 19.58 17.49
N ASP A 174 0.31 18.42 17.60
CA ASP A 174 0.58 17.47 16.52
C ASP A 174 -0.57 16.45 16.30
N CYS A 175 -1.78 16.76 16.80
CA CYS A 175 -2.97 15.90 16.72
C CYS A 175 -4.19 16.67 16.24
N VAL A 176 -4.85 16.14 15.19
CA VAL A 176 -6.12 16.67 14.69
C VAL A 176 -7.15 15.56 14.60
N LEU A 177 -8.31 15.76 15.22
CA LEU A 177 -9.45 14.86 15.05
C LEU A 177 -10.10 15.12 13.69
N ILE A 178 -10.18 14.07 12.86
CA ILE A 178 -10.76 14.15 11.50
C ILE A 178 -12.28 13.96 11.59
N TYR A 179 -12.71 12.85 12.19
CA TYR A 179 -14.13 12.60 12.47
C TYR A 179 -14.30 11.72 13.71
N LEU A 180 -15.48 11.71 14.25
CA LEU A 180 -15.96 10.72 15.21
C LEU A 180 -17.16 9.97 14.64
N MET A 181 -17.27 8.70 14.95
CA MET A 181 -18.41 7.87 14.63
C MET A 181 -19.08 7.41 15.92
N ARG A 182 -20.41 7.66 16.03
CA ARG A 182 -21.26 7.23 17.14
C ARG A 182 -22.54 6.67 16.53
N ASP A 183 -22.94 5.46 16.92
CA ASP A 183 -24.18 4.82 16.42
C ASP A 183 -24.27 4.83 14.88
N SER A 184 -23.15 4.59 14.19
CA SER A 184 -23.01 4.65 12.72
C SER A 184 -23.21 6.06 12.11
N LEU A 185 -23.26 7.11 12.91
CA LEU A 185 -23.32 8.49 12.45
C LEU A 185 -21.94 9.13 12.50
N ILE A 186 -21.49 9.64 11.36
CA ILE A 186 -20.21 10.35 11.26
C ILE A 186 -20.43 11.83 11.54
N THR A 187 -19.63 12.37 12.46
CA THR A 187 -19.63 13.78 12.84
C THR A 187 -18.21 14.34 12.72
N ILE A 188 -18.08 15.52 12.11
CA ILE A 188 -16.82 16.28 12.12
C ILE A 188 -16.74 17.04 13.45
N PRO A 189 -15.81 16.67 14.36
CA PRO A 189 -15.77 17.27 15.68
C PRO A 189 -15.32 18.73 15.63
N ARG A 190 -15.89 19.50 16.55
CA ARG A 190 -15.51 20.90 16.82
C ARG A 190 -15.07 21.01 18.29
N GLY A 191 -14.52 22.14 18.69
CA GLY A 191 -14.07 22.34 20.08
C GLY A 191 -15.15 22.05 21.13
N ASN A 192 -16.42 22.30 20.82
CA ASN A 192 -17.56 22.04 21.70
C ASN A 192 -18.20 20.65 21.54
N THR A 193 -17.68 19.80 20.67
CA THR A 193 -18.18 18.42 20.50
C THR A 193 -17.78 17.59 21.70
N ALA A 194 -18.76 16.98 22.38
CA ALA A 194 -18.53 16.07 23.50
C ALA A 194 -18.20 14.67 22.99
N LEU A 195 -17.14 14.07 23.50
CA LEU A 195 -16.75 12.69 23.25
C LEU A 195 -17.37 11.79 24.33
N MET A 196 -17.84 10.63 23.92
CA MET A 196 -18.49 9.66 24.81
C MET A 196 -17.75 8.31 24.76
N GLU A 197 -17.96 7.51 25.80
CA GLU A 197 -17.52 6.11 25.77
C GLU A 197 -18.08 5.39 24.55
N GLY A 198 -17.30 4.52 23.93
CA GLY A 198 -17.68 3.76 22.74
C GLY A 198 -17.59 4.53 21.42
N ASP A 199 -17.31 5.86 21.44
CA ASP A 199 -17.05 6.62 20.21
C ASP A 199 -15.84 6.05 19.48
N GLU A 200 -15.94 5.95 18.17
CA GLU A 200 -14.81 5.65 17.29
C GLU A 200 -14.32 6.98 16.70
N ILE A 201 -13.04 7.30 16.93
CA ILE A 201 -12.44 8.58 16.58
C ILE A 201 -11.33 8.35 15.58
N VAL A 202 -11.35 9.07 14.48
CA VAL A 202 -10.21 9.09 13.55
C VAL A 202 -9.44 10.38 13.72
N ALA A 203 -8.13 10.24 13.93
CA ALA A 203 -7.22 11.35 14.11
C ALA A 203 -5.99 11.24 13.22
N LEU A 204 -5.51 12.39 12.74
CA LEU A 204 -4.16 12.54 12.17
C LEU A 204 -3.21 12.89 13.32
N THR A 205 -2.12 12.14 13.41
CA THR A 205 -1.06 12.40 14.40
C THR A 205 0.31 12.46 13.71
N VAL A 206 1.22 13.29 14.23
CA VAL A 206 2.61 13.35 13.80
C VAL A 206 3.50 12.78 14.91
N GLY A 207 4.41 11.86 14.53
CA GLY A 207 5.24 11.13 15.51
C GLY A 207 4.48 9.97 16.19
N ASN A 208 5.12 9.36 17.18
CA ASN A 208 4.54 8.27 17.99
C ASN A 208 3.59 8.80 19.09
N LEU A 209 2.59 9.57 18.70
CA LEU A 209 1.55 10.03 19.61
C LEU A 209 0.52 8.92 19.85
N SER A 210 0.48 8.41 21.07
CA SER A 210 -0.59 7.52 21.52
C SER A 210 -1.67 8.36 22.24
N LEU A 211 -2.86 8.47 21.65
CA LEU A 211 -4.03 9.08 22.28
C LEU A 211 -4.60 8.22 23.43
N ILE A 212 -3.97 7.09 23.77
CA ILE A 212 -4.41 6.18 24.85
C ILE A 212 -4.34 6.87 26.23
N HIS A 213 -3.61 7.97 26.35
CA HIS A 213 -3.42 8.69 27.61
C HIS A 213 -4.31 9.94 27.74
N ILE A 214 -5.23 10.18 26.82
CA ILE A 214 -6.26 11.21 26.90
C ILE A 214 -7.53 10.60 27.46
#